data_d4c0ef4d7d41a595d196453a123a5bd5
#
_entry.id   d4c0ef4d7d41a595d196453a123a5bd5
#
_cell.length_a   1.000
_cell.length_b   1.000
_cell.length_c   1.000
_cell.angle_alpha   90.00
_cell.angle_beta   90.00
_cell.angle_gamma   90.00
#
_symmetry.space_group_name_H-M   'P 1'
#
loop_
_entity.id
_entity.type
_entity.pdbx_description
1 polymer ?
#
loop_
_entity_poly.entity_id
_entity_poly.type
_entity_poly.pdbx_seq_one_letter_code
_entity_poly.pdbx_strand_id
1 'polypeptide(L)'
;MSASELLKAIKLLATRGEQLAAYDLSVQALAQYPGDLWIKHQAVLSLARAGATHQAMELFEKLELDREGSEDIRALKARLLKDHALSYPPEDRARHFLVAAAVYEQIYQETHGYYPGIDAATLYFLAGNRE
;
A
#
# COMPACT_ATOMS: atom_id res chain seq x y z
N MET A 1 -1.21 8.23 -25.16
CA MET A 1 -0.20 8.57 -24.14
C MET A 1 0.61 7.32 -23.79
N SER A 2 1.89 7.49 -23.53
CA SER A 2 2.74 6.40 -23.05
C SER A 2 2.42 6.05 -21.60
N ALA A 3 2.84 4.86 -21.16
CA ALA A 3 2.70 4.45 -19.78
C ALA A 3 3.38 5.44 -18.83
N SER A 4 4.57 5.94 -19.20
CA SER A 4 5.31 6.92 -18.40
C SER A 4 4.54 8.24 -18.26
N GLU A 5 3.94 8.72 -19.33
CA GLU A 5 3.14 9.95 -19.31
C GLU A 5 1.88 9.79 -18.44
N LEU A 6 1.20 8.66 -18.58
CA LEU A 6 0.04 8.34 -17.75
C LEU A 6 0.43 8.25 -16.28
N LEU A 7 1.54 7.60 -15.96
CA LEU A 7 2.02 7.49 -14.58
C LEU A 7 2.30 8.87 -13.97
N LYS A 8 2.92 9.77 -14.73
CA LYS A 8 3.16 11.16 -14.28
C LYS A 8 1.85 11.90 -13.99
N ALA A 9 0.87 11.75 -14.88
CA ALA A 9 -0.45 12.38 -14.69
C ALA A 9 -1.15 11.84 -13.44
N ILE A 10 -1.10 10.53 -13.21
CA ILE A 10 -1.67 9.87 -12.04
C ILE A 10 -1.01 10.41 -10.76
N LYS A 11 0.31 10.47 -10.74
CA LYS A 11 1.07 10.97 -9.58
C LYS A 11 0.77 12.45 -9.30
N LEU A 12 0.57 13.25 -10.34
CA LEU A 12 0.21 14.66 -10.17
C LEU A 12 -1.16 14.80 -9.50
N LEU A 13 -2.15 14.01 -9.92
CA LEU A 13 -3.46 14.01 -9.28
C LEU A 13 -3.36 13.59 -7.80
N ALA A 14 -2.59 12.55 -7.53
CA ALA A 14 -2.36 12.07 -6.17
C ALA A 14 -1.70 13.15 -5.28
N THR A 15 -0.71 13.86 -5.81
CA THR A 15 -0.02 14.94 -5.11
C THR A 15 -0.97 16.09 -4.76
N ARG A 16 -1.98 16.33 -5.59
CA ARG A 16 -3.01 17.34 -5.34
C ARG A 16 -4.11 16.86 -4.38
N GLY A 17 -4.02 15.64 -3.87
CA GLY A 17 -5.04 15.07 -3.00
C GLY A 17 -6.26 14.52 -3.73
N GLU A 18 -6.25 14.50 -5.06
CA GLU A 18 -7.36 14.01 -5.89
C GLU A 18 -7.24 12.49 -6.08
N GLN A 19 -7.43 11.75 -4.98
CA GLN A 19 -7.14 10.31 -4.96
C GLN A 19 -8.09 9.50 -5.85
N LEU A 20 -9.39 9.83 -5.86
CA LEU A 20 -10.35 9.11 -6.70
C LEU A 20 -10.11 9.38 -8.18
N ALA A 21 -9.75 10.60 -8.55
CA ALA A 21 -9.37 10.93 -9.92
C ALA A 21 -8.09 10.20 -10.35
N ALA A 22 -7.11 10.10 -9.45
CA ALA A 22 -5.90 9.32 -9.67
C ALA A 22 -6.22 7.83 -9.88
N TYR A 23 -7.12 7.30 -9.09
CA TYR A 23 -7.60 5.91 -9.25
C TYR A 23 -8.28 5.70 -10.61
N ASP A 24 -9.21 6.57 -10.97
CA ASP A 24 -9.94 6.45 -12.24
C ASP A 24 -8.98 6.48 -13.43
N LEU A 25 -8.00 7.39 -13.42
CA LEU A 25 -6.99 7.44 -14.46
C LEU A 25 -6.11 6.20 -14.49
N SER A 26 -5.78 5.65 -13.31
CA SER A 26 -5.01 4.41 -13.19
C SER A 26 -5.77 3.24 -13.83
N VAL A 27 -7.06 3.13 -13.60
CA VAL A 27 -7.91 2.08 -14.20
C VAL A 27 -7.93 2.20 -15.73
N GLN A 28 -8.08 3.43 -16.25
CA GLN A 28 -8.04 3.67 -17.68
C GLN A 28 -6.67 3.32 -18.28
N ALA A 29 -5.60 3.67 -17.56
CA ALA A 29 -4.22 3.37 -17.98
C ALA A 29 -3.96 1.85 -18.00
N LEU A 30 -4.51 1.11 -17.06
CA LEU A 30 -4.38 -0.35 -17.01
C LEU A 30 -5.10 -1.04 -18.16
N ALA A 31 -6.12 -0.43 -18.74
CA ALA A 31 -6.76 -0.94 -19.94
C ALA A 31 -5.80 -0.94 -21.13
N GLN A 32 -4.89 0.03 -21.20
CA GLN A 32 -3.87 0.13 -22.25
C GLN A 32 -2.58 -0.61 -21.89
N TYR A 33 -2.19 -0.59 -20.64
CA TYR A 33 -0.92 -1.15 -20.14
C TYR A 33 -1.20 -2.09 -18.94
N PRO A 34 -1.86 -3.23 -19.16
CA PRO A 34 -2.35 -4.08 -18.07
C PRO A 34 -1.23 -4.72 -17.23
N GLY A 35 -0.03 -4.80 -17.76
CA GLY A 35 1.12 -5.36 -17.05
C GLY A 35 2.00 -4.33 -16.34
N ASP A 36 1.69 -3.05 -16.42
CA ASP A 36 2.55 -2.01 -15.84
C ASP A 36 2.46 -2.02 -14.31
N LEU A 37 3.56 -2.40 -13.68
CA LEU A 37 3.63 -2.56 -12.23
C LEU A 37 3.36 -1.25 -11.48
N TRP A 38 3.92 -0.15 -11.96
CA TRP A 38 3.81 1.14 -11.26
C TRP A 38 2.42 1.75 -11.38
N ILE A 39 1.73 1.51 -12.50
CA ILE A 39 0.31 1.90 -12.64
C ILE A 39 -0.56 1.06 -11.70
N LYS A 40 -0.33 -0.24 -11.61
CA LYS A 40 -0.99 -1.11 -10.63
C LYS A 40 -0.79 -0.61 -9.21
N HIS A 41 0.43 -0.28 -8.86
CA HIS A 41 0.78 0.27 -7.55
C HIS A 41 -0.02 1.54 -7.25
N GLN A 42 -0.08 2.47 -8.18
CA GLN A 42 -0.81 3.73 -8.02
C GLN A 42 -2.32 3.51 -7.89
N ALA A 43 -2.89 2.56 -8.61
CA ALA A 43 -4.31 2.25 -8.51
C ALA A 43 -4.68 1.82 -7.08
N VAL A 44 -3.92 0.89 -6.51
CA VAL A 44 -4.14 0.39 -5.15
C VAL A 44 -3.86 1.50 -4.12
N LEU A 45 -2.75 2.21 -4.27
CA LEU A 45 -2.35 3.28 -3.35
C LEU A 45 -3.39 4.40 -3.31
N SER A 46 -3.97 4.77 -4.44
CA SER A 46 -5.02 5.80 -4.51
C SER A 46 -6.26 5.38 -3.74
N LEU A 47 -6.70 4.13 -3.85
CA LEU A 47 -7.82 3.62 -3.06
C LEU A 47 -7.50 3.64 -1.56
N ALA A 48 -6.29 3.21 -1.19
CA ALA A 48 -5.87 3.22 0.21
C ALA A 48 -5.87 4.65 0.79
N ARG A 49 -5.34 5.61 0.05
CA ARG A 49 -5.31 7.03 0.47
C ARG A 49 -6.70 7.65 0.53
N ALA A 50 -7.63 7.17 -0.27
CA ALA A 50 -9.03 7.60 -0.23
C ALA A 50 -9.80 6.98 0.94
N GLY A 51 -9.19 6.11 1.73
CA GLY A 51 -9.84 5.43 2.83
C GLY A 51 -10.60 4.17 2.44
N ALA A 52 -10.54 3.75 1.18
CA ALA A 52 -11.21 2.56 0.67
C ALA A 52 -10.34 1.31 0.88
N THR A 53 -10.04 0.99 2.14
CA THR A 53 -9.09 -0.06 2.50
C THR A 53 -9.51 -1.42 1.96
N HIS A 54 -10.77 -1.79 2.10
CA HIS A 54 -11.26 -3.10 1.64
C HIS A 54 -11.12 -3.25 0.11
N GLN A 55 -11.53 -2.23 -0.63
CA GLN A 55 -11.40 -2.22 -2.09
C GLN A 55 -9.94 -2.23 -2.52
N ALA A 56 -9.06 -1.53 -1.79
CA ALA A 56 -7.63 -1.54 -2.06
C ALA A 56 -7.04 -2.93 -1.87
N MET A 57 -7.42 -3.64 -0.82
CA MET A 57 -6.96 -5.02 -0.57
C MET A 57 -7.44 -5.98 -1.64
N GLU A 58 -8.69 -5.87 -2.06
CA GLU A 58 -9.25 -6.68 -3.14
C GLU A 58 -8.51 -6.43 -4.46
N LEU A 59 -8.25 -5.17 -4.78
CA LEU A 59 -7.52 -4.81 -6.01
C LEU A 59 -6.07 -5.31 -5.96
N PHE A 60 -5.42 -5.22 -4.82
CA PHE A 60 -4.06 -5.74 -4.62
C PHE A 60 -4.00 -7.23 -4.96
N GLU A 61 -4.95 -8.02 -4.48
CA GLU A 61 -5.04 -9.45 -4.81
C GLU A 61 -5.37 -9.69 -6.28
N LYS A 62 -6.35 -8.97 -6.81
CA LYS A 62 -6.77 -9.11 -8.20
C LYS A 62 -5.64 -8.83 -9.18
N LEU A 63 -4.81 -7.85 -8.90
CA LEU A 63 -3.65 -7.49 -9.71
C LEU A 63 -2.43 -8.36 -9.43
N GLU A 64 -2.55 -9.31 -8.52
CA GLU A 64 -1.49 -10.27 -8.16
C GLU A 64 -0.18 -9.60 -7.71
N LEU A 65 -0.30 -8.48 -7.01
CA LEU A 65 0.86 -7.71 -6.53
C LEU A 65 1.67 -8.45 -5.45
N ASP A 66 1.08 -9.45 -4.78
CA ASP A 66 1.79 -10.30 -3.83
C ASP A 66 2.99 -11.03 -4.43
N ARG A 67 2.99 -11.20 -5.75
CA ARG A 67 4.08 -11.88 -6.46
C ARG A 67 5.29 -11.00 -6.70
N GLU A 68 5.12 -9.70 -6.48
CA GLU A 68 6.18 -8.72 -6.75
C GLU A 68 7.05 -8.53 -5.52
N GLY A 69 8.38 -8.63 -5.73
CA GLY A 69 9.35 -8.54 -4.64
C GLY A 69 9.87 -7.14 -4.35
N SER A 70 9.39 -6.11 -5.05
CA SER A 70 9.89 -4.76 -4.84
C SER A 70 9.52 -4.22 -3.46
N GLU A 71 10.40 -3.39 -2.88
CA GLU A 71 10.18 -2.79 -1.57
C GLU A 71 8.90 -1.96 -1.54
N ASP A 72 8.63 -1.18 -2.58
CA ASP A 72 7.45 -0.32 -2.65
C ASP A 72 6.14 -1.11 -2.64
N ILE A 73 6.08 -2.22 -3.38
CA ILE A 73 4.90 -3.08 -3.41
C ILE A 73 4.70 -3.78 -2.06
N ARG A 74 5.77 -4.24 -1.45
CA ARG A 74 5.71 -4.90 -0.15
C ARG A 74 5.33 -3.91 0.95
N ALA A 75 5.83 -2.68 0.88
CA ALA A 75 5.45 -1.61 1.79
C ALA A 75 3.96 -1.24 1.62
N LEU A 76 3.44 -1.26 0.40
CA LEU A 76 2.02 -1.06 0.14
C LEU A 76 1.18 -2.14 0.83
N LYS A 77 1.57 -3.41 0.73
CA LYS A 77 0.90 -4.51 1.43
C LYS A 77 0.87 -4.28 2.93
N ALA A 78 2.00 -3.89 3.50
CA ALA A 78 2.10 -3.62 4.94
C ALA A 78 1.19 -2.45 5.35
N ARG A 79 1.12 -1.40 4.53
CA ARG A 79 0.19 -0.29 4.76
C ARG A 79 -1.26 -0.75 4.77
N LEU A 80 -1.65 -1.60 3.82
CA LEU A 80 -3.01 -2.13 3.76
C LEU A 80 -3.35 -2.94 5.01
N LEU A 81 -2.42 -3.75 5.49
CA LEU A 81 -2.60 -4.52 6.72
C LEU A 81 -2.75 -3.60 7.95
N LYS A 82 -1.97 -2.53 8.01
CA LYS A 82 -2.09 -1.53 9.07
C LYS A 82 -3.45 -0.83 9.03
N ASP A 83 -3.89 -0.36 7.87
CA ASP A 83 -5.17 0.31 7.70
C ASP A 83 -6.33 -0.63 8.05
N HIS A 84 -6.20 -1.91 7.67
CA HIS A 84 -7.17 -2.94 8.03
C HIS A 84 -7.24 -3.13 9.55
N ALA A 85 -6.08 -3.16 10.22
CA ALA A 85 -6.03 -3.26 11.67
C ALA A 85 -6.77 -2.11 12.37
N LEU A 86 -6.67 -0.90 11.83
CA LEU A 86 -7.36 0.28 12.36
C LEU A 86 -8.88 0.20 12.20
N SER A 87 -9.40 -0.66 11.33
CA SER A 87 -10.84 -0.87 11.17
C SER A 87 -11.46 -1.69 12.31
N TYR A 88 -10.64 -2.38 13.10
CA TYR A 88 -11.11 -3.17 14.23
C TYR A 88 -11.29 -2.30 15.50
N PRO A 89 -12.13 -2.74 16.46
CA PRO A 89 -12.20 -2.09 17.76
C PRO A 89 -10.82 -2.05 18.44
N PRO A 90 -10.54 -1.05 19.31
CA PRO A 90 -9.23 -0.92 19.96
C PRO A 90 -8.73 -2.18 20.67
N GLU A 91 -9.63 -2.97 21.27
CA GLU A 91 -9.30 -4.19 21.98
C GLU A 91 -8.78 -5.30 21.08
N ASP A 92 -9.07 -5.24 19.78
CA ASP A 92 -8.64 -6.24 18.80
C ASP A 92 -7.47 -5.78 17.93
N ARG A 93 -7.11 -4.51 18.00
CA ARG A 93 -6.08 -3.92 17.11
C ARG A 93 -4.69 -4.47 17.32
N ALA A 94 -4.32 -4.81 18.55
CA ALA A 94 -2.96 -5.24 18.88
C ALA A 94 -2.52 -6.42 18.03
N ARG A 95 -3.37 -7.43 17.89
CA ARG A 95 -3.07 -8.62 17.07
C ARG A 95 -2.84 -8.26 15.61
N HIS A 96 -3.68 -7.38 15.05
CA HIS A 96 -3.59 -6.95 13.66
C HIS A 96 -2.39 -6.05 13.41
N PHE A 97 -2.04 -5.19 14.39
CA PHE A 97 -0.81 -4.40 14.31
C PHE A 97 0.44 -5.28 14.30
N LEU A 98 0.44 -6.39 15.04
CA LEU A 98 1.57 -7.32 15.03
C LEU A 98 1.78 -7.95 13.65
N VAL A 99 0.70 -8.29 12.95
CA VAL A 99 0.78 -8.82 11.59
C VAL A 99 1.40 -7.79 10.64
N ALA A 100 0.95 -6.54 10.68
CA ALA A 100 1.49 -5.48 9.85
C ALA A 100 2.97 -5.18 10.20
N ALA A 101 3.29 -5.14 11.49
CA ALA A 101 4.65 -4.91 11.96
C ALA A 101 5.63 -5.99 11.46
N ALA A 102 5.20 -7.25 11.46
CA ALA A 102 6.02 -8.36 10.98
C ALA A 102 6.35 -8.20 9.50
N VAL A 103 5.41 -7.72 8.67
CA VAL A 103 5.64 -7.47 7.25
C VAL A 103 6.65 -6.34 7.04
N TYR A 104 6.51 -5.22 7.76
CA TYR A 104 7.47 -4.11 7.68
C TYR A 104 8.86 -4.53 8.16
N GLU A 105 8.94 -5.30 9.25
CA GLU A 105 10.20 -5.79 9.78
C GLU A 105 10.92 -6.69 8.77
N GLN A 106 10.18 -7.59 8.12
CA GLN A 106 10.74 -8.47 7.09
C GLN A 106 11.30 -7.65 5.91
N ILE A 107 10.58 -6.62 5.47
CA ILE A 107 11.07 -5.72 4.41
C ILE A 107 12.36 -5.04 4.86
N TYR A 108 12.40 -4.54 6.09
CA TYR A 108 13.59 -3.90 6.64
C TYR A 108 14.79 -4.85 6.67
N GLN A 109 14.59 -6.10 7.12
CA GLN A 109 15.66 -7.09 7.19
C GLN A 109 16.22 -7.44 5.81
N GLU A 110 15.38 -7.47 4.79
CA GLU A 110 15.77 -7.82 3.42
C GLU A 110 16.38 -6.65 2.66
N THR A 111 15.91 -5.43 2.89
CA THR A 111 16.27 -4.24 2.12
C THR A 111 17.09 -3.24 2.91
N HIS A 112 17.07 -3.32 4.25
CA HIS A 112 17.62 -2.31 5.18
C HIS A 112 17.00 -0.93 4.96
N GLY A 113 15.76 -0.89 4.46
CA GLY A 113 15.03 0.34 4.21
C GLY A 113 14.69 1.08 5.50
N TYR A 114 14.97 2.38 5.53
CA TYR A 114 14.77 3.21 6.74
C TYR A 114 13.30 3.26 7.17
N TYR A 115 12.41 3.53 6.21
CA TYR A 115 10.99 3.68 6.51
C TYR A 115 10.31 2.38 6.96
N PRO A 116 10.53 1.22 6.32
CA PRO A 116 9.98 -0.04 6.81
C PRO A 116 10.42 -0.37 8.24
N GLY A 117 11.67 -0.07 8.60
CA GLY A 117 12.17 -0.30 9.95
C GLY A 117 11.46 0.56 11.00
N ILE A 118 11.26 1.84 10.71
CA ILE A 118 10.52 2.76 11.59
C ILE A 118 9.05 2.36 11.70
N ASP A 119 8.43 2.00 10.58
CA ASP A 119 7.01 1.58 10.56
C ASP A 119 6.81 0.32 11.40
N ALA A 120 7.71 -0.66 11.30
CA ALA A 120 7.68 -1.87 12.11
C ALA A 120 7.77 -1.53 13.60
N ALA A 121 8.73 -0.70 14.00
CA ALA A 121 8.91 -0.29 15.39
C ALA A 121 7.68 0.42 15.95
N THR A 122 7.09 1.33 15.17
CA THR A 122 5.88 2.05 15.55
C THR A 122 4.70 1.10 15.78
N LEU A 123 4.49 0.14 14.87
CA LEU A 123 3.40 -0.81 14.97
C LEU A 123 3.58 -1.78 16.14
N TYR A 124 4.80 -2.22 16.43
CA TYR A 124 5.08 -3.03 17.60
C TYR A 124 4.78 -2.26 18.89
N PHE A 125 5.13 -0.97 18.93
CA PHE A 125 4.81 -0.12 20.08
C PHE A 125 3.29 0.00 20.25
N LEU A 126 2.54 0.27 19.17
CA LEU A 126 1.09 0.39 19.21
C LEU A 126 0.40 -0.92 19.62
N ALA A 127 1.02 -2.07 19.33
CA ALA A 127 0.53 -3.37 19.76
C ALA A 127 0.84 -3.67 21.24
N GLY A 128 1.61 -2.80 21.92
CA GLY A 128 2.00 -2.98 23.30
C GLY A 128 3.28 -3.78 23.51
N ASN A 129 4.00 -4.11 22.46
CA ASN A 129 5.30 -4.77 22.52
C ASN A 129 6.38 -3.69 22.64
N ARG A 130 7.01 -3.60 23.80
CA ARG A 130 7.94 -2.51 24.16
C ARG A 130 9.41 -2.93 24.23
N GLU A 131 9.74 -4.08 23.70
CA GLU A 131 11.13 -4.54 23.64
C GLU A 131 11.87 -4.04 22.41
#